data_30caa545d4c67605477dd0dba4029692
#
_entry.id   30caa545d4c67605477dd0dba4029692
#
_cell.length_a   1.000
_cell.length_b   1.000
_cell.length_c   1.000
_cell.angle_alpha   90.00
_cell.angle_beta   90.00
_cell.angle_gamma   90.00
#
_symmetry.space_group_name_H-M   'P 1'
#
loop_
_entity.id
_entity.type
_entity.pdbx_description
1 polymer ?
#
loop_
_entity_poly.entity_id
_entity_poly.type
_entity_poly.pdbx_seq_one_letter_code
_entity_poly.pdbx_strand_id
1 'polypeptide(L)'
;MTEPMFGVRREPAILGPGAVHVPDWLSREQQEYLLRACVDWSAAHAPRTIVLPGGGRMSVRTFSLGRHWSPYRYDDDNATPPIPDWLVRAARSALTSAAEIDPAAATRDSGTAGPGPTGHAPVPAEYTPDAALVNHYGRGATMGLHQDRDEASGDPVVSFSLGDACTFRFGTPEHRGRPYTDVRLESGDLVVFGGPSRMAFHGVPKVHDGSAPSWCREVLGAEPGRVNITLRRTT
;
A
#
# COMPACT_ATOMS: atom_id res chain seq x y z
N MET A 1 -26.88 -7.09 20.43
CA MET A 1 -27.05 -6.74 19.02
C MET A 1 -26.49 -7.90 18.22
N THR A 2 -27.35 -8.62 17.53
CA THR A 2 -26.95 -9.73 16.65
C THR A 2 -26.24 -9.13 15.44
N GLU A 3 -24.98 -9.54 15.22
CA GLU A 3 -24.30 -9.26 13.95
C GLU A 3 -25.19 -9.77 12.81
N PRO A 4 -25.30 -9.02 11.69
CA PRO A 4 -26.06 -9.50 10.56
C PRO A 4 -25.43 -10.80 10.06
N MET A 5 -26.23 -11.85 9.92
CA MET A 5 -25.81 -13.21 9.55
C MET A 5 -25.20 -13.29 8.13
N PHE A 6 -25.27 -12.21 7.37
CA PHE A 6 -24.64 -12.03 6.08
C PHE A 6 -24.01 -10.64 6.03
N GLY A 7 -22.69 -10.57 6.06
CA GLY A 7 -21.96 -9.33 5.77
C GLY A 7 -22.34 -8.84 4.37
N VAL A 8 -22.67 -7.57 4.23
CA VAL A 8 -22.84 -6.97 2.91
C VAL A 8 -21.48 -7.06 2.20
N ARG A 9 -21.44 -7.78 1.07
CA ARG A 9 -20.22 -7.86 0.25
C ARG A 9 -19.83 -6.46 -0.19
N ARG A 10 -18.59 -6.08 0.11
CA ARG A 10 -18.04 -4.82 -0.37
C ARG A 10 -17.60 -5.00 -1.81
N GLU A 11 -18.02 -4.09 -2.69
CA GLU A 11 -17.69 -4.18 -4.11
C GLU A 11 -16.40 -3.41 -4.41
N PRO A 12 -15.62 -3.87 -5.41
CA PRO A 12 -14.47 -3.12 -5.89
C PRO A 12 -14.85 -1.71 -6.34
N ALA A 13 -13.94 -0.77 -6.17
CA ALA A 13 -14.16 0.64 -6.52
C ALA A 13 -12.97 1.21 -7.30
N ILE A 14 -13.28 2.00 -8.34
CA ILE A 14 -12.30 2.83 -9.04
C ILE A 14 -12.18 4.13 -8.25
N LEU A 15 -10.97 4.41 -7.73
CA LEU A 15 -10.66 5.61 -6.95
C LEU A 15 -10.28 6.80 -7.83
N GLY A 16 -9.82 6.52 -9.03
CA GLY A 16 -9.42 7.42 -10.10
C GLY A 16 -8.96 6.60 -11.31
N PRO A 17 -8.74 7.20 -12.48
CA PRO A 17 -8.27 6.47 -13.66
C PRO A 17 -6.94 5.76 -13.37
N GLY A 18 -6.91 4.42 -13.45
CA GLY A 18 -5.74 3.62 -13.09
C GLY A 18 -5.53 3.42 -11.59
N ALA A 19 -6.56 3.63 -10.76
CA ALA A 19 -6.49 3.37 -9.32
C ALA A 19 -7.70 2.57 -8.85
N VAL A 20 -7.46 1.42 -8.25
CA VAL A 20 -8.49 0.44 -7.88
C VAL A 20 -8.35 0.04 -6.41
N HIS A 21 -9.48 -0.04 -5.72
CA HIS A 21 -9.63 -0.68 -4.41
C HIS A 21 -10.38 -1.99 -4.59
N VAL A 22 -9.82 -3.08 -4.09
CA VAL A 22 -10.45 -4.41 -4.07
C VAL A 22 -10.62 -4.84 -2.61
N PRO A 23 -11.85 -4.78 -2.08
CA PRO A 23 -12.15 -5.23 -0.74
C PRO A 23 -11.94 -6.74 -0.58
N ASP A 24 -11.54 -7.17 0.62
CA ASP A 24 -11.43 -8.58 1.02
C ASP A 24 -10.60 -9.44 0.03
N TRP A 25 -9.60 -8.83 -0.62
CA TRP A 25 -8.77 -9.49 -1.63
C TRP A 25 -7.91 -10.62 -1.03
N LEU A 26 -7.39 -10.42 0.19
CA LEU A 26 -6.67 -11.44 0.92
C LEU A 26 -7.63 -12.30 1.73
N SER A 27 -7.55 -13.62 1.60
CA SER A 27 -8.24 -14.53 2.51
C SER A 27 -7.73 -14.36 3.95
N ARG A 28 -8.49 -14.87 4.93
CA ARG A 28 -8.06 -14.84 6.33
C ARG A 28 -6.70 -15.50 6.53
N GLU A 29 -6.48 -16.66 5.93
CA GLU A 29 -5.21 -17.40 6.05
C GLU A 29 -4.05 -16.60 5.45
N GLN A 30 -4.28 -15.93 4.33
CA GLN A 30 -3.28 -15.06 3.70
C GLN A 30 -2.96 -13.85 4.57
N GLN A 31 -3.96 -13.22 5.17
CA GLN A 31 -3.77 -12.11 6.11
C GLN A 31 -2.97 -12.55 7.34
N GLU A 32 -3.32 -13.68 7.94
CA GLU A 32 -2.62 -14.23 9.10
C GLU A 32 -1.15 -14.55 8.76
N TYR A 33 -0.90 -15.16 7.62
CA TYR A 33 0.45 -15.45 7.13
C TYR A 33 1.29 -14.17 6.96
N LEU A 34 0.71 -13.15 6.31
CA LEU A 34 1.36 -11.84 6.11
C LEU A 34 1.65 -11.15 7.44
N LEU A 35 0.70 -11.17 8.39
CA LEU A 35 0.90 -10.55 9.70
C LEU A 35 2.00 -11.25 10.51
N ARG A 36 2.06 -12.60 10.50
CA ARG A 36 3.15 -13.35 11.13
C ARG A 36 4.50 -12.99 10.50
N ALA A 37 4.58 -12.93 9.17
CA ALA A 37 5.79 -12.48 8.50
C ALA A 37 6.19 -11.06 8.92
N CYS A 38 5.25 -10.12 9.05
CA CYS A 38 5.53 -8.77 9.56
C CYS A 38 6.07 -8.77 10.99
N VAL A 39 5.56 -9.64 11.86
CA VAL A 39 6.09 -9.82 13.23
C VAL A 39 7.53 -10.32 13.19
N ASP A 40 7.81 -11.37 12.41
CA ASP A 40 9.14 -11.95 12.28
C ASP A 40 10.14 -10.93 11.71
N TRP A 41 9.77 -10.22 10.66
CA TRP A 41 10.61 -9.15 10.10
C TRP A 41 10.84 -8.03 11.11
N SER A 42 9.81 -7.63 11.86
CA SER A 42 9.92 -6.57 12.87
C SER A 42 10.81 -6.96 14.05
N ALA A 43 10.87 -8.24 14.38
CA ALA A 43 11.78 -8.77 15.41
C ALA A 43 13.23 -8.73 14.95
N ALA A 44 13.47 -9.04 13.67
CA ALA A 44 14.83 -9.01 13.08
C ALA A 44 15.27 -7.58 12.69
N HIS A 45 14.33 -6.75 12.23
CA HIS A 45 14.57 -5.40 11.70
C HIS A 45 13.54 -4.43 12.29
N ALA A 46 13.82 -3.90 13.49
CA ALA A 46 12.88 -3.06 14.22
C ALA A 46 12.38 -1.87 13.39
N PRO A 47 11.04 -1.70 13.26
CA PRO A 47 10.48 -0.56 12.55
C PRO A 47 10.92 0.77 13.17
N ARG A 48 11.35 1.72 12.37
CA ARG A 48 11.90 3.00 12.82
C ARG A 48 10.96 4.16 12.51
N THR A 49 10.94 5.15 13.40
CA THR A 49 10.34 6.45 13.12
C THR A 49 11.31 7.25 12.24
N ILE A 50 10.86 7.67 11.09
CA ILE A 50 11.65 8.45 10.15
C ILE A 50 11.57 9.94 10.53
N VAL A 51 12.73 10.60 10.57
CA VAL A 51 12.84 12.06 10.69
C VAL A 51 13.05 12.63 9.29
N LEU A 52 12.15 13.51 8.89
CA LEU A 52 12.24 14.17 7.59
C LEU A 52 13.29 15.29 7.62
N PRO A 53 13.91 15.66 6.48
CA PRO A 53 14.94 16.71 6.43
C PRO A 53 14.50 18.07 6.98
N GLY A 54 13.18 18.38 6.99
CA GLY A 54 12.62 19.55 7.62
C GLY A 54 12.39 19.45 9.14
N GLY A 55 12.91 18.41 9.81
CA GLY A 55 12.77 18.17 11.24
C GLY A 55 11.46 17.53 11.67
N GLY A 56 10.50 17.34 10.76
CA GLY A 56 9.25 16.63 11.03
C GLY A 56 9.50 15.15 11.30
N ARG A 57 8.73 14.56 12.19
CA ARG A 57 8.79 13.10 12.47
C ARG A 57 7.53 12.42 11.94
N MET A 58 7.71 11.31 11.22
CA MET A 58 6.58 10.49 10.82
C MET A 58 5.95 9.85 12.07
N SER A 59 4.62 9.82 12.16
CA SER A 59 3.91 9.09 13.21
C SER A 59 3.83 7.59 12.93
N VAL A 60 4.16 7.19 11.70
CA VAL A 60 4.24 5.82 11.24
C VAL A 60 5.66 5.30 11.41
N ARG A 61 5.81 4.10 11.92
CA ARG A 61 7.11 3.40 11.95
C ARG A 61 7.20 2.51 10.72
N THR A 62 8.35 2.48 10.08
CA THR A 62 8.55 1.71 8.85
C THR A 62 9.86 0.95 8.85
N PHE A 63 9.91 -0.15 8.10
CA PHE A 63 11.12 -0.80 7.63
C PHE A 63 10.97 -1.22 6.17
N SER A 64 12.09 -1.50 5.52
CA SER A 64 12.13 -1.88 4.10
C SER A 64 12.42 -3.37 3.94
N LEU A 65 11.92 -3.95 2.84
CA LEU A 65 12.39 -5.19 2.24
C LEU A 65 12.91 -4.88 0.83
N GLY A 66 13.94 -5.59 0.38
CA GLY A 66 14.61 -5.28 -0.88
C GLY A 66 15.49 -4.03 -0.74
N ARG A 67 15.24 -3.01 -1.52
CA ARG A 67 15.99 -1.75 -1.41
C ARG A 67 15.57 -0.95 -0.18
N HIS A 68 16.56 -0.41 0.51
CA HIS A 68 16.33 0.42 1.69
C HIS A 68 15.81 1.79 1.31
N TRP A 69 14.64 2.18 1.85
CA TRP A 69 14.12 3.52 1.71
C TRP A 69 14.61 4.43 2.85
N SER A 70 15.17 5.56 2.48
CA SER A 70 15.39 6.72 3.35
C SER A 70 14.69 7.93 2.71
N PRO A 71 14.41 9.02 3.44
CA PRO A 71 13.69 10.15 2.87
C PRO A 71 14.26 10.60 1.52
N TYR A 72 13.41 10.51 0.49
CA TYR A 72 13.64 10.91 -0.90
C TYR A 72 14.59 10.03 -1.72
N ARG A 73 14.94 8.81 -1.26
CA ARG A 73 15.81 7.91 -2.04
C ARG A 73 15.68 6.44 -1.63
N TYR A 74 16.05 5.58 -2.55
CA TYR A 74 16.28 4.15 -2.32
C TYR A 74 17.75 3.84 -2.49
N ASP A 75 18.30 3.07 -1.56
CA ASP A 75 19.68 2.62 -1.55
C ASP A 75 19.74 1.09 -1.54
N ASP A 76 20.77 0.54 -2.18
CA ASP A 76 21.09 -0.88 -2.02
C ASP A 76 21.81 -1.04 -0.68
N ASP A 77 21.17 -1.70 0.25
CA ASP A 77 21.69 -1.96 1.59
C ASP A 77 21.64 -3.47 1.86
N ASN A 78 22.82 -4.07 2.00
CA ASN A 78 22.97 -5.50 2.29
C ASN A 78 22.36 -5.92 3.65
N ALA A 79 22.05 -4.96 4.52
CA ALA A 79 21.37 -5.22 5.80
C ALA A 79 19.85 -5.31 5.66
N THR A 80 19.29 -4.84 4.52
CA THR A 80 17.86 -4.91 4.26
C THR A 80 17.49 -6.32 3.77
N PRO A 81 16.52 -7.00 4.41
CA PRO A 81 16.13 -8.34 3.99
C PRO A 81 15.51 -8.33 2.59
N PRO A 82 15.72 -9.38 1.78
CA PRO A 82 15.14 -9.46 0.44
C PRO A 82 13.60 -9.54 0.50
N ILE A 83 12.94 -9.11 -0.57
CA ILE A 83 11.50 -9.36 -0.75
C ILE A 83 11.32 -10.85 -1.01
N PRO A 84 10.51 -11.59 -0.22
CA PRO A 84 10.27 -12.99 -0.47
C PRO A 84 9.55 -13.25 -1.80
N ASP A 85 9.89 -14.32 -2.50
CA ASP A 85 9.28 -14.67 -3.79
C ASP A 85 7.76 -14.79 -3.74
N TRP A 86 7.21 -15.30 -2.62
CA TRP A 86 5.77 -15.41 -2.45
C TRP A 86 5.09 -14.04 -2.40
N LEU A 87 5.75 -13.00 -1.85
CA LEU A 87 5.24 -11.64 -1.80
C LEU A 87 5.30 -10.98 -3.19
N VAL A 88 6.34 -11.27 -3.98
CA VAL A 88 6.42 -10.87 -5.40
C VAL A 88 5.28 -11.52 -6.19
N ARG A 89 5.01 -12.82 -5.98
CA ARG A 89 3.87 -13.49 -6.64
C ARG A 89 2.53 -12.89 -6.24
N ALA A 90 2.34 -12.57 -4.96
CA ALA A 90 1.12 -11.89 -4.49
C ALA A 90 0.93 -10.52 -5.18
N ALA A 91 2.01 -9.75 -5.35
CA ALA A 91 1.95 -8.47 -6.05
C ALA A 91 1.56 -8.62 -7.53
N ARG A 92 2.08 -9.64 -8.22
CA ARG A 92 1.68 -9.96 -9.61
C ARG A 92 0.19 -10.33 -9.72
N SER A 93 -0.29 -11.19 -8.80
CA SER A 93 -1.72 -11.54 -8.74
C SER A 93 -2.59 -10.33 -8.45
N ALA A 94 -2.14 -9.42 -7.57
CA ALA A 94 -2.83 -8.18 -7.27
C ALA A 94 -2.96 -7.27 -8.51
N LEU A 95 -1.90 -7.14 -9.30
CA LEU A 95 -1.94 -6.39 -10.56
C LEU A 95 -2.91 -7.01 -11.56
N THR A 96 -2.95 -8.34 -11.67
CA THR A 96 -3.92 -9.03 -12.53
C THR A 96 -5.35 -8.75 -12.09
N SER A 97 -5.64 -8.88 -10.79
CA SER A 97 -6.98 -8.59 -10.26
C SER A 97 -7.39 -7.12 -10.46
N ALA A 98 -6.46 -6.18 -10.30
CA ALA A 98 -6.74 -4.77 -10.55
C ALA A 98 -6.99 -4.48 -12.03
N ALA A 99 -6.24 -5.13 -12.95
CA ALA A 99 -6.40 -4.97 -14.39
C ALA A 99 -7.75 -5.49 -14.91
N GLU A 100 -8.36 -6.47 -14.24
CA GLU A 100 -9.70 -6.96 -14.56
C GLU A 100 -10.78 -5.91 -14.27
N ILE A 101 -10.51 -4.95 -13.38
CA ILE A 101 -11.45 -3.87 -12.99
C ILE A 101 -11.14 -2.61 -13.80
N ASP A 102 -9.88 -2.19 -13.81
CA ASP A 102 -9.38 -1.08 -14.61
C ASP A 102 -7.99 -1.44 -15.18
N PRO A 103 -7.89 -1.77 -16.48
CA PRO A 103 -6.61 -2.11 -17.11
C PRO A 103 -5.51 -1.07 -16.91
N ALA A 104 -5.88 0.22 -16.76
CA ALA A 104 -4.91 1.29 -16.54
C ALA A 104 -4.20 1.18 -15.19
N ALA A 105 -4.78 0.51 -14.19
CA ALA A 105 -4.14 0.30 -12.88
C ALA A 105 -2.88 -0.55 -12.96
N ALA A 106 -2.77 -1.44 -13.97
CA ALA A 106 -1.60 -2.29 -14.20
C ALA A 106 -0.69 -1.75 -15.33
N THR A 107 -0.76 -0.46 -15.62
CA THR A 107 0.13 0.16 -16.63
C THR A 107 1.18 1.04 -15.97
N ARG A 108 2.27 1.25 -16.70
CA ARG A 108 3.37 2.14 -16.30
C ARG A 108 3.02 3.59 -16.66
N ASP A 109 3.34 4.52 -15.77
CA ASP A 109 3.42 5.93 -16.14
C ASP A 109 4.68 6.17 -16.99
N SER A 110 4.50 6.64 -18.20
CA SER A 110 5.61 6.93 -19.13
C SER A 110 6.26 8.29 -18.90
N GLY A 111 5.78 9.07 -17.92
CA GLY A 111 6.30 10.42 -17.65
C GLY A 111 6.04 11.45 -18.77
N THR A 112 5.34 11.07 -19.83
CA THR A 112 4.95 11.99 -20.89
C THR A 112 3.63 12.67 -20.55
N ALA A 113 3.71 13.87 -20.00
CA ALA A 113 2.57 14.75 -19.80
C ALA A 113 1.98 15.17 -21.16
N GLY A 114 1.05 14.40 -21.69
CA GLY A 114 0.27 14.74 -22.88
C GLY A 114 -1.13 14.15 -22.79
N PRO A 115 -2.19 14.93 -23.16
CA PRO A 115 -3.55 14.41 -23.18
C PRO A 115 -3.75 13.50 -24.40
N GLY A 116 -3.35 12.23 -24.25
CA GLY A 116 -3.57 11.23 -25.29
C GLY A 116 -3.93 9.88 -24.65
N PRO A 117 -4.86 9.10 -25.24
CA PRO A 117 -5.37 7.87 -24.65
C PRO A 117 -4.39 6.68 -24.68
N THR A 118 -3.11 6.86 -24.97
CA THR A 118 -2.22 5.75 -25.32
C THR A 118 -0.82 5.81 -24.73
N GLY A 119 -0.55 6.65 -23.73
CA GLY A 119 0.81 6.87 -23.23
C GLY A 119 1.34 5.87 -22.20
N HIS A 120 0.53 4.95 -21.69
CA HIS A 120 0.92 4.04 -20.62
C HIS A 120 1.22 2.66 -21.17
N ALA A 121 2.50 2.29 -21.20
CA ALA A 121 2.89 0.93 -21.57
C ALA A 121 2.39 -0.07 -20.51
N PRO A 122 1.86 -1.24 -20.92
CA PRO A 122 1.52 -2.30 -19.98
C PRO A 122 2.74 -2.69 -19.14
N VAL A 123 2.50 -2.98 -17.87
CA VAL A 123 3.54 -3.55 -17.00
C VAL A 123 3.94 -4.90 -17.57
N PRO A 124 5.24 -5.20 -17.69
CA PRO A 124 5.69 -6.51 -18.14
C PRO A 124 5.05 -7.64 -17.31
N ALA A 125 4.73 -8.78 -17.95
CA ALA A 125 4.19 -9.95 -17.27
C ALA A 125 5.04 -10.41 -16.07
N GLU A 126 6.31 -10.01 -16.04
CA GLU A 126 7.29 -10.27 -14.99
C GLU A 126 7.50 -9.06 -14.09
N TYR A 127 6.44 -8.34 -13.68
CA TYR A 127 6.55 -7.29 -12.67
C TYR A 127 7.32 -7.81 -11.46
N THR A 128 8.45 -7.18 -11.16
CA THR A 128 9.32 -7.55 -10.05
C THR A 128 9.57 -6.31 -9.20
N PRO A 129 8.82 -6.13 -8.11
CA PRO A 129 9.10 -5.06 -7.16
C PRO A 129 10.47 -5.31 -6.53
N ASP A 130 11.28 -4.26 -6.41
CA ASP A 130 12.60 -4.28 -5.79
C ASP A 130 12.62 -3.61 -4.42
N ALA A 131 11.52 -2.96 -4.03
CA ALA A 131 11.31 -2.40 -2.70
C ALA A 131 9.91 -2.72 -2.17
N ALA A 132 9.83 -3.02 -0.88
CA ALA A 132 8.58 -3.05 -0.14
C ALA A 132 8.74 -2.28 1.18
N LEU A 133 7.79 -1.38 1.45
CA LEU A 133 7.72 -0.66 2.72
C LEU A 133 6.65 -1.30 3.60
N VAL A 134 7.04 -1.72 4.80
CA VAL A 134 6.14 -2.22 5.82
C VAL A 134 5.92 -1.11 6.84
N ASN A 135 4.73 -0.53 6.82
CA ASN A 135 4.33 0.62 7.59
C ASN A 135 3.46 0.19 8.78
N HIS A 136 3.91 0.51 9.98
CA HIS A 136 3.18 0.24 11.23
C HIS A 136 2.56 1.52 11.76
N TYR A 137 1.24 1.56 11.74
CA TYR A 137 0.45 2.65 12.30
C TYR A 137 0.02 2.28 13.71
N GLY A 138 0.62 2.89 14.70
CA GLY A 138 0.13 2.83 16.07
C GLY A 138 -1.12 3.70 16.27
N ARG A 139 -1.63 3.70 17.48
CA ARG A 139 -2.82 4.49 17.86
C ARG A 139 -2.65 5.96 17.48
N GLY A 140 -3.66 6.50 16.79
CA GLY A 140 -3.66 7.89 16.35
C GLY A 140 -2.65 8.26 15.27
N ALA A 141 -1.92 7.30 14.71
CA ALA A 141 -0.97 7.55 13.63
C ALA A 141 -1.70 7.96 12.34
N THR A 142 -1.08 8.86 11.60
CA THR A 142 -1.59 9.36 10.32
C THR A 142 -0.47 9.46 9.30
N MET A 143 -0.83 9.52 8.02
CA MET A 143 0.09 9.84 6.94
C MET A 143 -0.51 10.96 6.08
N GLY A 144 0.19 12.08 6.02
CA GLY A 144 -0.23 13.22 5.22
C GLY A 144 -0.28 12.88 3.74
N LEU A 145 -1.02 13.67 2.96
CA LEU A 145 -1.05 13.50 1.51
C LEU A 145 0.37 13.68 0.94
N HIS A 146 0.82 12.70 0.17
CA HIS A 146 2.12 12.67 -0.50
C HIS A 146 1.99 11.96 -1.85
N GLN A 147 3.03 12.02 -2.64
CA GLN A 147 3.21 11.25 -3.87
C GLN A 147 4.37 10.28 -3.67
N ASP A 148 4.26 9.09 -4.22
CA ASP A 148 5.35 8.12 -4.34
C ASP A 148 6.21 8.51 -5.56
N ARG A 149 7.15 9.44 -5.34
CA ARG A 149 7.99 10.04 -6.40
C ARG A 149 9.48 9.82 -6.21
N ASP A 150 9.84 9.00 -5.24
CA ASP A 150 11.25 8.69 -4.98
C ASP A 150 11.77 7.57 -5.89
N GLU A 151 10.85 6.95 -6.67
CA GLU A 151 11.13 5.91 -7.65
C GLU A 151 11.41 6.51 -9.03
N ALA A 152 12.44 5.99 -9.72
CA ALA A 152 12.68 6.31 -11.14
C ALA A 152 11.73 5.52 -12.06
N SER A 153 11.24 4.36 -11.61
CA SER A 153 10.27 3.57 -12.34
C SER A 153 8.86 4.15 -12.22
N GLY A 154 8.13 4.20 -13.33
CA GLY A 154 6.70 4.51 -13.37
C GLY A 154 5.79 3.28 -13.16
N ASP A 155 6.32 2.14 -12.73
CA ASP A 155 5.54 0.92 -12.52
C ASP A 155 4.50 1.11 -11.41
N PRO A 156 3.36 0.37 -11.46
CA PRO A 156 2.31 0.47 -10.47
C PRO A 156 2.77 0.22 -9.04
N VAL A 157 2.03 0.78 -8.10
CA VAL A 157 2.15 0.53 -6.67
C VAL A 157 1.09 -0.47 -6.24
N VAL A 158 1.50 -1.50 -5.51
CA VAL A 158 0.62 -2.51 -4.91
C VAL A 158 0.63 -2.34 -3.39
N SER A 159 -0.54 -2.20 -2.78
CA SER A 159 -0.68 -1.88 -1.35
C SER A 159 -1.67 -2.84 -0.67
N PHE A 160 -1.17 -3.63 0.28
CA PHE A 160 -1.98 -4.53 1.12
C PHE A 160 -2.28 -3.87 2.47
N SER A 161 -3.53 -3.96 2.91
CA SER A 161 -4.00 -3.43 4.19
C SER A 161 -4.27 -4.56 5.18
N LEU A 162 -3.77 -4.43 6.41
CA LEU A 162 -3.86 -5.45 7.46
C LEU A 162 -4.13 -4.78 8.82
N GLY A 163 -4.81 -5.48 9.73
CA GLY A 163 -5.08 -4.99 11.08
C GLY A 163 -6.20 -3.96 11.12
N ASP A 164 -5.99 -2.84 11.81
CA ASP A 164 -7.00 -1.79 11.95
C ASP A 164 -7.35 -1.15 10.61
N ALA A 165 -8.64 -0.85 10.43
CA ALA A 165 -9.13 -0.11 9.28
C ALA A 165 -8.60 1.33 9.28
N CYS A 166 -8.56 1.94 8.10
CA CYS A 166 -8.22 3.36 7.98
C CYS A 166 -9.14 4.08 7.00
N THR A 167 -9.18 5.39 7.10
CA THR A 167 -9.61 6.24 5.99
C THR A 167 -8.40 6.44 5.09
N PHE A 168 -8.46 5.95 3.88
CA PHE A 168 -7.47 6.19 2.83
C PHE A 168 -7.99 7.29 1.92
N ARG A 169 -7.22 8.34 1.78
CA ARG A 169 -7.54 9.48 0.93
C ARG A 169 -6.75 9.40 -0.35
N PHE A 170 -7.44 9.46 -1.47
CA PHE A 170 -6.86 9.39 -2.79
C PHE A 170 -7.28 10.61 -3.62
N GLY A 171 -6.32 11.37 -4.11
CA GLY A 171 -6.49 12.60 -4.87
C GLY A 171 -6.09 12.43 -6.33
N THR A 172 -5.60 13.50 -6.91
CA THR A 172 -5.13 13.54 -8.30
C THR A 172 -3.61 13.76 -8.35
N PRO A 173 -2.94 13.52 -9.49
CA PRO A 173 -1.51 13.79 -9.65
C PRO A 173 -1.14 15.27 -9.62
N GLU A 174 -2.05 16.16 -10.04
CA GLU A 174 -1.75 17.56 -10.36
C GLU A 174 -1.53 18.42 -9.11
N HIS A 175 -2.29 18.14 -8.03
CA HIS A 175 -2.17 18.96 -6.82
C HIS A 175 -2.64 18.25 -5.56
N ARG A 176 -2.13 18.71 -4.41
CA ARG A 176 -2.44 18.14 -3.08
C ARG A 176 -3.86 18.43 -2.58
N GLY A 177 -4.57 19.34 -3.22
CA GLY A 177 -5.90 19.79 -2.82
C GLY A 177 -7.03 18.89 -3.31
N ARG A 178 -8.27 19.38 -3.17
CA ARG A 178 -9.46 18.72 -3.73
C ARG A 178 -9.46 18.80 -5.26
N PRO A 179 -10.08 17.85 -5.98
CA PRO A 179 -10.89 16.76 -5.45
C PRO A 179 -10.06 15.60 -4.90
N TYR A 180 -10.61 14.87 -3.93
CA TYR A 180 -10.11 13.58 -3.47
C TYR A 180 -11.27 12.68 -3.02
N THR A 181 -11.05 11.38 -3.11
CA THR A 181 -11.97 10.34 -2.64
C THR A 181 -11.44 9.78 -1.32
N ASP A 182 -12.30 9.68 -0.31
CA ASP A 182 -12.00 8.96 0.91
C ASP A 182 -12.64 7.58 0.84
N VAL A 183 -11.86 6.52 1.03
CA VAL A 183 -12.32 5.15 1.09
C VAL A 183 -11.88 4.52 2.41
N ARG A 184 -12.76 3.69 2.98
CA ARG A 184 -12.42 2.89 4.15
C ARG A 184 -11.70 1.63 3.69
N LEU A 185 -10.42 1.48 4.05
CA LEU A 185 -9.68 0.24 3.89
C LEU A 185 -9.74 -0.58 5.16
N GLU A 186 -10.01 -1.86 5.03
CA GLU A 186 -10.06 -2.83 6.11
C GLU A 186 -8.95 -3.88 5.96
N SER A 187 -8.82 -4.76 6.96
CA SER A 187 -7.87 -5.86 6.89
C SER A 187 -8.22 -6.79 5.72
N GLY A 188 -7.24 -7.08 4.86
CA GLY A 188 -7.43 -7.89 3.66
C GLY A 188 -7.65 -7.11 2.37
N ASP A 189 -7.83 -5.80 2.46
CA ASP A 189 -8.04 -4.95 1.29
C ASP A 189 -6.76 -4.73 0.50
N LEU A 190 -6.95 -4.64 -0.82
CA LEU A 190 -5.92 -4.31 -1.80
C LEU A 190 -6.22 -2.93 -2.41
N VAL A 191 -5.18 -2.12 -2.56
CA VAL A 191 -5.19 -0.94 -3.43
C VAL A 191 -4.06 -1.08 -4.44
N VAL A 192 -4.37 -0.84 -5.71
CA VAL A 192 -3.38 -0.75 -6.79
C VAL A 192 -3.58 0.59 -7.49
N PHE A 193 -2.48 1.29 -7.76
CA PHE A 193 -2.53 2.48 -8.60
C PHE A 193 -1.31 2.55 -9.52
N GLY A 194 -1.56 2.82 -10.78
CA GLY A 194 -0.58 2.91 -11.86
C GLY A 194 -1.02 3.87 -12.94
N GLY A 195 -0.34 3.87 -14.06
CA GLY A 195 -0.66 4.69 -15.22
C GLY A 195 -0.99 6.14 -14.86
N PRO A 196 -2.19 6.65 -15.22
CA PRO A 196 -2.57 8.03 -14.96
C PRO A 196 -2.57 8.42 -13.48
N SER A 197 -2.79 7.48 -12.59
CA SER A 197 -2.82 7.70 -11.14
C SER A 197 -1.52 7.37 -10.42
N ARG A 198 -0.45 6.96 -11.14
CA ARG A 198 0.82 6.56 -10.49
C ARG A 198 1.37 7.66 -9.56
N MET A 199 1.21 8.90 -9.96
CA MET A 199 1.66 10.09 -9.21
C MET A 199 0.54 10.75 -8.41
N ALA A 200 -0.59 10.08 -8.17
CA ALA A 200 -1.69 10.67 -7.41
C ALA A 200 -1.30 10.93 -5.94
N PHE A 201 -1.70 12.09 -5.42
CA PHE A 201 -1.56 12.39 -4.00
C PHE A 201 -2.46 11.45 -3.18
N HIS A 202 -1.88 10.78 -2.21
CA HIS A 202 -2.61 9.87 -1.33
C HIS A 202 -2.10 9.94 0.10
N GLY A 203 -2.89 9.41 1.05
CA GLY A 203 -2.51 9.43 2.45
C GLY A 203 -3.54 8.76 3.35
N VAL A 204 -3.24 8.71 4.65
CA VAL A 204 -4.09 8.11 5.68
C VAL A 204 -4.37 9.17 6.75
N PRO A 205 -5.45 9.96 6.59
CA PRO A 205 -5.81 10.98 7.58
C PRO A 205 -6.29 10.40 8.91
N LYS A 206 -6.74 9.14 8.93
CA LYS A 206 -7.25 8.52 10.15
C LYS A 206 -7.09 7.00 10.12
N VAL A 207 -6.59 6.44 11.22
CA VAL A 207 -6.72 5.01 11.57
C VAL A 207 -7.92 4.87 12.52
N HIS A 208 -8.69 3.81 12.34
CA HIS A 208 -9.85 3.49 13.17
C HIS A 208 -9.42 2.49 14.24
N ASP A 209 -8.82 3.00 15.31
CA ASP A 209 -8.24 2.18 16.38
C ASP A 209 -9.23 1.13 16.92
N GLY A 210 -8.78 -0.11 17.06
CA GLY A 210 -9.55 -1.22 17.60
C GLY A 210 -10.55 -1.83 16.62
N SER A 211 -10.48 -1.48 15.33
CA SER A 211 -11.35 -2.04 14.28
C SER A 211 -10.79 -3.31 13.63
N ALA A 212 -9.59 -3.73 14.00
CA ALA A 212 -8.98 -4.96 13.50
C ALA A 212 -9.88 -6.19 13.84
N PRO A 213 -9.97 -7.18 12.94
CA PRO A 213 -10.59 -8.44 13.25
C PRO A 213 -10.04 -9.04 14.55
N SER A 214 -10.88 -9.66 15.37
CA SER A 214 -10.49 -10.13 16.72
C SER A 214 -9.27 -11.06 16.69
N TRP A 215 -9.16 -11.91 15.67
CA TRP A 215 -8.05 -12.83 15.48
C TRP A 215 -6.69 -12.14 15.24
N CYS A 216 -6.67 -10.90 14.77
CA CYS A 216 -5.42 -10.15 14.63
C CYS A 216 -4.68 -9.96 15.96
N ARG A 217 -5.42 -9.97 17.08
CA ARG A 217 -4.84 -9.85 18.42
C ARG A 217 -4.02 -11.07 18.82
N GLU A 218 -4.32 -12.23 18.28
CA GLU A 218 -3.56 -13.46 18.51
C GLU A 218 -2.17 -13.39 17.86
N VAL A 219 -2.06 -12.61 16.79
CA VAL A 219 -0.80 -12.44 16.04
C VAL A 219 -0.04 -11.19 16.47
N LEU A 220 -0.73 -10.06 16.60
CA LEU A 220 -0.11 -8.74 16.82
C LEU A 220 -0.14 -8.28 18.28
N GLY A 221 -0.82 -9.02 19.18
CA GLY A 221 -0.99 -8.64 20.57
C GLY A 221 -2.23 -7.76 20.81
N ALA A 222 -2.34 -7.22 22.03
CA ALA A 222 -3.54 -6.56 22.54
C ALA A 222 -3.95 -5.30 21.74
N GLU A 223 -2.98 -4.60 21.17
CA GLU A 223 -3.20 -3.40 20.34
C GLU A 223 -2.59 -3.62 18.95
N PRO A 224 -3.30 -4.33 18.06
CA PRO A 224 -2.75 -4.73 16.76
C PRO A 224 -2.36 -3.55 15.88
N GLY A 225 -3.07 -2.42 15.97
CA GLY A 225 -2.86 -1.30 15.08
C GLY A 225 -3.12 -1.64 13.61
N ARG A 226 -2.60 -0.81 12.71
CA ARG A 226 -2.66 -1.04 11.27
C ARG A 226 -1.26 -1.37 10.74
N VAL A 227 -1.19 -2.38 9.89
CA VAL A 227 -0.02 -2.68 9.06
C VAL A 227 -0.38 -2.47 7.59
N ASN A 228 0.51 -1.84 6.87
CA ASN A 228 0.39 -1.66 5.43
C ASN A 228 1.69 -2.11 4.76
N ILE A 229 1.57 -2.96 3.74
CA ILE A 229 2.71 -3.40 2.92
C ILE A 229 2.53 -2.80 1.53
N THR A 230 3.47 -1.95 1.14
CA THR A 230 3.44 -1.29 -0.17
C THR A 230 4.64 -1.74 -1.00
N LEU A 231 4.37 -2.43 -2.11
CA LEU A 231 5.39 -2.91 -3.04
C LEU A 231 5.49 -1.97 -4.24
N ARG A 232 6.72 -1.75 -4.69
CA ARG A 232 7.03 -0.90 -5.83
C ARG A 232 8.31 -1.33 -6.52
N ARG A 233 8.46 -0.97 -7.79
CA ARG A 233 9.71 -1.02 -8.50
C ARG A 233 10.34 0.36 -8.46
N THR A 234 11.61 0.45 -8.10
CA THR A 234 12.29 1.74 -7.89
C THR A 234 13.21 2.12 -9.06
N THR A 235 13.63 1.15 -9.88
CA THR A 235 14.54 1.32 -11.03
C THR A 235 13.96 0.75 -12.32
#